data_761313d8b214384c3302efe554ae4ec0
#
_entry.id   761313d8b214384c3302efe554ae4ec0
#
_cell.length_a   1.000
_cell.length_b   1.000
_cell.length_c   1.000
_cell.angle_alpha   90.00
_cell.angle_beta   90.00
_cell.angle_gamma   90.00
#
_symmetry.space_group_name_H-M   'P 1'
#
loop_
_entity.id
_entity.type
_entity.pdbx_description
1 polymer ?
#
loop_
_entity_poly.entity_id
_entity_poly.type
_entity_poly.pdbx_seq_one_letter_code
_entity_poly.pdbx_strand_id
1 'polypeptide(L)'
;ELALWLESDRMGWMVEAMDQEKLDNQRDVVKNEKRQRYDNQPYGDWDERLQALVYPEAHPYHHSVIGSMEDIDAATLDDVASFFKTFYVPNNAVVTITGDFERDDALQLLDKYFGEIEPGQPIPPLPGDLRINPLIGETVREHVLADVPLPRVVMAFRIPPYSSDDFAVAEVSRGLLGMGRASRLYRRLVRERRVAKGVVTFAFPLLTGASMLLAWATGYPGASPEELEAAL
;
A
#
# COMPACT_ATOMS: atom_id res chain seq x y z
N GLU A 1 27.00 -8.60 13.46
CA GLU A 1 26.61 -9.75 14.28
C GLU A 1 25.24 -9.52 14.95
N LEU A 2 25.05 -8.46 15.79
CA LEU A 2 23.83 -8.21 16.53
C LEU A 2 22.56 -8.19 15.65
N ALA A 3 22.60 -7.55 14.49
CA ALA A 3 21.45 -7.49 13.58
C ALA A 3 21.04 -8.89 13.09
N LEU A 4 21.98 -9.74 12.72
CA LEU A 4 21.69 -11.12 12.29
C LEU A 4 21.12 -11.95 13.43
N TRP A 5 21.64 -11.78 14.64
CA TRP A 5 21.09 -12.44 15.81
C TRP A 5 19.64 -12.03 16.09
N LEU A 6 19.33 -10.72 16.08
CA LEU A 6 17.96 -10.22 16.30
C LEU A 6 16.98 -10.72 15.23
N GLU A 7 17.40 -10.75 13.96
CA GLU A 7 16.54 -11.21 12.87
C GLU A 7 16.31 -12.73 12.92
N SER A 8 17.33 -13.51 13.30
CA SER A 8 17.20 -14.96 13.46
C SER A 8 16.35 -15.33 14.67
N ASP A 9 16.51 -14.62 15.79
CA ASP A 9 15.68 -14.78 16.99
C ASP A 9 14.20 -14.53 16.66
N ARG A 10 13.92 -13.46 15.94
CA ARG A 10 12.55 -13.15 15.47
C ARG A 10 12.01 -14.24 14.54
N MET A 11 12.81 -14.74 13.59
CA MET A 11 12.35 -15.77 12.66
C MET A 11 12.14 -17.12 13.34
N GLY A 12 13.02 -17.51 14.22
CA GLY A 12 12.98 -18.85 14.84
C GLY A 12 12.03 -18.99 16.01
N TRP A 13 11.90 -17.96 16.84
CA TRP A 13 11.26 -18.09 18.15
C TRP A 13 10.12 -17.11 18.46
N MET A 14 9.81 -16.19 17.56
CA MET A 14 8.77 -15.19 17.82
C MET A 14 7.40 -15.82 18.12
N VAL A 15 7.02 -16.88 17.41
CA VAL A 15 5.72 -17.55 17.61
C VAL A 15 5.61 -18.14 19.01
N GLU A 16 6.70 -18.72 19.54
CA GLU A 16 6.72 -19.29 20.90
C GLU A 16 6.70 -18.22 21.99
N ALA A 17 7.23 -17.05 21.68
CA ALA A 17 7.27 -15.91 22.60
C ALA A 17 5.96 -15.10 22.64
N MET A 18 5.01 -15.38 21.74
CA MET A 18 3.72 -14.66 21.70
C MET A 18 2.78 -15.14 22.79
N ASP A 19 2.06 -14.18 23.36
CA ASP A 19 0.97 -14.38 24.32
C ASP A 19 -0.14 -13.36 24.07
N GLN A 20 -1.26 -13.52 24.79
CA GLN A 20 -2.43 -12.65 24.61
C GLN A 20 -2.12 -11.18 24.96
N GLU A 21 -1.32 -10.95 26.00
CA GLU A 21 -0.97 -9.57 26.41
C GLU A 21 -0.18 -8.84 25.33
N LYS A 22 0.77 -9.53 24.69
CA LYS A 22 1.55 -8.96 23.58
C LYS A 22 0.70 -8.72 22.34
N LEU A 23 -0.23 -9.63 22.03
CA LEU A 23 -1.16 -9.46 20.93
C LEU A 23 -2.05 -8.23 21.15
N ASP A 24 -2.65 -8.10 22.35
CA ASP A 24 -3.52 -6.99 22.69
C ASP A 24 -2.78 -5.65 22.64
N ASN A 25 -1.55 -5.61 23.17
CA ASN A 25 -0.69 -4.44 23.06
C ASN A 25 -0.38 -4.08 21.59
N GLN A 26 -0.07 -5.08 20.76
CA GLN A 26 0.24 -4.83 19.34
C GLN A 26 -0.99 -4.38 18.55
N ARG A 27 -2.20 -4.92 18.85
CA ARG A 27 -3.45 -4.41 18.30
C ARG A 27 -3.64 -2.92 18.59
N ASP A 28 -3.41 -2.52 19.83
CA ASP A 28 -3.54 -1.12 20.24
C ASP A 28 -2.51 -0.22 19.52
N VAL A 29 -1.29 -0.70 19.31
CA VAL A 29 -0.27 0.00 18.52
C VAL A 29 -0.75 0.21 17.08
N VAL A 30 -1.23 -0.85 16.39
CA VAL A 30 -1.71 -0.75 15.01
C VAL A 30 -2.96 0.13 14.91
N LYS A 31 -3.90 0.02 15.84
CA LYS A 31 -5.09 0.88 15.90
C LYS A 31 -4.73 2.35 16.11
N ASN A 32 -3.73 2.63 16.94
CA ASN A 32 -3.23 3.99 17.11
C ASN A 32 -2.51 4.50 15.85
N GLU A 33 -1.77 3.64 15.16
CA GLU A 33 -1.16 3.98 13.87
C GLU A 33 -2.23 4.35 12.82
N LYS A 34 -3.30 3.54 12.71
CA LYS A 34 -4.42 3.84 11.82
C LYS A 34 -5.06 5.19 12.15
N ARG A 35 -5.36 5.44 13.43
CA ARG A 35 -5.90 6.75 13.84
C ARG A 35 -4.97 7.91 13.49
N GLN A 36 -3.66 7.78 13.74
CA GLN A 36 -2.70 8.86 13.49
C GLN A 36 -2.44 9.12 12.02
N ARG A 37 -2.36 8.07 11.19
CA ARG A 37 -1.98 8.21 9.79
C ARG A 37 -3.17 8.38 8.85
N TYR A 38 -4.35 7.89 9.25
CA TYR A 38 -5.55 7.88 8.42
C TYR A 38 -6.67 8.70 9.08
N ASP A 39 -7.31 8.20 10.13
CA ASP A 39 -8.57 8.75 10.65
C ASP A 39 -8.47 10.22 11.10
N ASN A 40 -7.36 10.61 11.72
CA ASN A 40 -7.11 11.97 12.22
C ASN A 40 -6.42 12.89 11.20
N GLN A 41 -6.17 12.42 9.97
CA GLN A 41 -5.57 13.25 8.92
C GLN A 41 -6.64 13.83 8.00
N PRO A 42 -6.53 15.10 7.59
CA PRO A 42 -7.37 15.62 6.53
C PRO A 42 -7.26 14.75 5.27
N TYR A 43 -8.37 14.26 4.76
CA TYR A 43 -8.47 13.32 3.63
C TYR A 43 -7.82 11.94 3.90
N GLY A 44 -7.62 11.53 5.14
CA GLY A 44 -6.78 10.37 5.45
C GLY A 44 -7.31 9.03 4.94
N ASP A 45 -8.62 8.87 4.77
CA ASP A 45 -9.28 7.65 4.31
C ASP A 45 -9.40 7.52 2.77
N TRP A 46 -8.79 8.43 2.02
CA TRP A 46 -8.95 8.50 0.56
C TRP A 46 -8.49 7.23 -0.16
N ASP A 47 -7.41 6.59 0.30
CA ASP A 47 -6.83 5.41 -0.34
C ASP A 47 -7.65 4.15 -0.08
N GLU A 48 -8.18 3.96 1.13
CA GLU A 48 -9.08 2.86 1.48
C GLU A 48 -10.35 2.92 0.63
N ARG A 49 -11.01 4.08 0.58
CA ARG A 49 -12.21 4.29 -0.24
C ARG A 49 -11.94 4.07 -1.71
N LEU A 50 -10.82 4.57 -2.19
CA LEU A 50 -10.48 4.45 -3.60
C LEU A 50 -10.19 3.02 -4.00
N GLN A 51 -9.48 2.25 -3.17
CA GLN A 51 -9.24 0.83 -3.41
C GLN A 51 -10.55 0.05 -3.48
N ALA A 52 -11.48 0.30 -2.57
CA ALA A 52 -12.81 -0.31 -2.57
C ALA A 52 -13.64 0.03 -3.82
N LEU A 53 -13.50 1.24 -4.38
CA LEU A 53 -14.17 1.63 -5.63
C LEU A 53 -13.51 1.02 -6.88
N VAL A 54 -12.19 0.88 -6.87
CA VAL A 54 -11.42 0.45 -8.04
C VAL A 54 -11.38 -1.06 -8.16
N TYR A 55 -11.30 -1.81 -7.06
CA TYR A 55 -11.15 -3.26 -7.07
C TYR A 55 -12.43 -3.96 -6.61
N PRO A 56 -12.80 -5.11 -7.23
CA PRO A 56 -13.89 -5.95 -6.73
C PRO A 56 -13.63 -6.41 -5.29
N GLU A 57 -14.69 -6.62 -4.51
CA GLU A 57 -14.62 -7.03 -3.10
C GLU A 57 -13.75 -8.30 -2.88
N ALA A 58 -13.83 -9.26 -3.78
CA ALA A 58 -13.03 -10.48 -3.70
C ALA A 58 -11.56 -10.31 -4.12
N HIS A 59 -11.16 -9.13 -4.59
CA HIS A 59 -9.79 -8.89 -5.04
C HIS A 59 -8.89 -8.47 -3.86
N PRO A 60 -7.66 -9.00 -3.72
CA PRO A 60 -6.77 -8.66 -2.59
C PRO A 60 -6.48 -7.16 -2.44
N TYR A 61 -6.52 -6.39 -3.52
CA TYR A 61 -6.30 -4.95 -3.47
C TYR A 61 -7.54 -4.11 -3.16
N HIS A 62 -8.68 -4.76 -2.87
CA HIS A 62 -9.86 -4.07 -2.36
C HIS A 62 -9.65 -3.49 -0.96
N HIS A 63 -8.73 -4.09 -0.19
CA HIS A 63 -8.44 -3.71 1.19
C HIS A 63 -7.12 -2.94 1.28
N SER A 64 -7.08 -1.98 2.20
CA SER A 64 -5.82 -1.29 2.52
C SER A 64 -4.89 -2.17 3.36
N VAL A 65 -3.59 -1.89 3.29
CA VAL A 65 -2.57 -2.65 4.04
C VAL A 65 -2.74 -2.49 5.56
N ILE A 66 -3.24 -1.35 6.03
CA ILE A 66 -3.45 -1.14 7.48
C ILE A 66 -4.62 -1.97 8.02
N GLY A 67 -5.56 -2.37 7.18
CA GLY A 67 -6.73 -3.15 7.56
C GLY A 67 -7.84 -2.35 8.24
N SER A 68 -8.94 -3.04 8.56
CA SER A 68 -10.05 -2.46 9.31
C SER A 68 -9.84 -2.57 10.83
N MET A 69 -10.48 -1.70 11.61
CA MET A 69 -10.46 -1.81 13.07
C MET A 69 -11.11 -3.10 13.55
N GLU A 70 -12.17 -3.53 12.86
CA GLU A 70 -12.90 -4.76 13.14
C GLU A 70 -12.04 -6.00 12.95
N ASP A 71 -11.28 -6.08 11.84
CA ASP A 71 -10.41 -7.22 11.57
C ASP A 71 -9.23 -7.27 12.54
N ILE A 72 -8.67 -6.11 12.89
CA ILE A 72 -7.59 -6.01 13.88
C ILE A 72 -8.09 -6.51 15.25
N ASP A 73 -9.32 -6.17 15.65
CA ASP A 73 -9.91 -6.62 16.91
C ASP A 73 -10.28 -8.11 16.88
N ALA A 74 -10.68 -8.64 15.71
CA ALA A 74 -11.04 -10.04 15.54
C ALA A 74 -9.84 -10.99 15.46
N ALA A 75 -8.65 -10.51 15.06
CA ALA A 75 -7.46 -11.34 14.91
C ALA A 75 -7.10 -12.09 16.20
N THR A 76 -6.82 -13.37 16.11
CA THR A 76 -6.47 -14.22 17.24
C THR A 76 -4.97 -14.55 17.27
N LEU A 77 -4.49 -15.12 18.40
CA LEU A 77 -3.14 -15.66 18.46
C LEU A 77 -2.92 -16.77 17.43
N ASP A 78 -3.92 -17.59 17.18
CA ASP A 78 -3.85 -18.67 16.19
C ASP A 78 -3.73 -18.12 14.76
N ASP A 79 -4.43 -17.03 14.43
CA ASP A 79 -4.30 -16.37 13.13
C ASP A 79 -2.89 -15.86 12.92
N VAL A 80 -2.34 -15.15 13.91
CA VAL A 80 -0.98 -14.62 13.85
C VAL A 80 0.04 -15.76 13.78
N ALA A 81 -0.07 -16.78 14.63
CA ALA A 81 0.82 -17.93 14.62
C ALA A 81 0.77 -18.70 13.28
N SER A 82 -0.42 -18.87 12.73
CA SER A 82 -0.62 -19.51 11.42
C SER A 82 0.04 -18.72 10.29
N PHE A 83 -0.11 -17.40 10.29
CA PHE A 83 0.55 -16.52 9.32
C PHE A 83 2.08 -16.66 9.38
N PHE A 84 2.68 -16.54 10.58
CA PHE A 84 4.13 -16.63 10.74
C PHE A 84 4.68 -18.00 10.37
N LYS A 85 4.03 -19.09 10.79
CA LYS A 85 4.40 -20.46 10.44
C LYS A 85 4.31 -20.74 8.94
N THR A 86 3.43 -20.03 8.24
CA THR A 86 3.24 -20.23 6.80
C THR A 86 4.20 -19.39 5.98
N PHE A 87 4.36 -18.12 6.31
CA PHE A 87 5.02 -17.15 5.43
C PHE A 87 6.35 -16.62 5.95
N TYR A 88 6.58 -16.62 7.27
CA TYR A 88 7.78 -16.07 7.89
C TYR A 88 8.78 -17.17 8.22
N VAL A 89 9.29 -17.82 7.19
CA VAL A 89 10.09 -19.04 7.25
C VAL A 89 11.31 -18.92 6.33
N PRO A 90 12.44 -19.65 6.60
CA PRO A 90 13.66 -19.52 5.82
C PRO A 90 13.50 -19.75 4.32
N ASN A 91 12.68 -20.71 3.93
CA ASN A 91 12.42 -21.03 2.51
C ASN A 91 11.56 -19.98 1.78
N ASN A 92 11.08 -18.95 2.48
CA ASN A 92 10.37 -17.80 1.93
C ASN A 92 11.10 -16.46 2.22
N ALA A 93 12.34 -16.50 2.66
CA ALA A 93 13.10 -15.33 3.06
C ALA A 93 14.30 -15.08 2.15
N VAL A 94 14.61 -13.81 1.93
CA VAL A 94 15.85 -13.36 1.30
C VAL A 94 16.56 -12.43 2.27
N VAL A 95 17.79 -12.78 2.63
CA VAL A 95 18.63 -11.95 3.50
C VAL A 95 19.56 -11.11 2.64
N THR A 96 19.50 -9.79 2.81
CA THR A 96 20.42 -8.85 2.16
C THR A 96 21.25 -8.13 3.23
N ILE A 97 22.58 -8.21 3.11
CA ILE A 97 23.53 -7.54 4.00
C ILE A 97 24.26 -6.47 3.20
N THR A 98 24.22 -5.24 3.69
CA THR A 98 24.91 -4.10 3.06
C THR A 98 25.72 -3.36 4.10
N GLY A 99 26.95 -3.02 3.76
CA GLY A 99 27.86 -2.30 4.65
C GLY A 99 29.32 -2.69 4.46
N ASP A 100 30.13 -2.34 5.44
CA ASP A 100 31.55 -2.71 5.51
C ASP A 100 31.69 -4.02 6.30
N PHE A 101 31.91 -5.13 5.60
CA PHE A 101 32.06 -6.47 6.18
C PHE A 101 32.82 -7.41 5.25
N GLU A 102 33.50 -8.42 5.84
CA GLU A 102 34.09 -9.52 5.09
C GLU A 102 33.00 -10.56 4.76
N ARG A 103 32.96 -10.99 3.48
CA ARG A 103 31.94 -11.92 2.97
C ARG A 103 31.90 -13.24 3.74
N ASP A 104 33.10 -13.81 4.02
CA ASP A 104 33.19 -15.12 4.65
C ASP A 104 32.76 -15.08 6.11
N ASP A 105 33.04 -13.98 6.81
CA ASP A 105 32.53 -13.75 8.17
C ASP A 105 31.03 -13.62 8.19
N ALA A 106 30.44 -12.91 7.20
CA ALA A 106 29.00 -12.77 7.09
C ALA A 106 28.31 -14.13 6.83
N LEU A 107 28.88 -14.98 5.98
CA LEU A 107 28.37 -16.34 5.72
C LEU A 107 28.45 -17.23 6.97
N GLN A 108 29.51 -17.16 7.73
CA GLN A 108 29.65 -17.91 9.00
C GLN A 108 28.60 -17.45 10.03
N LEU A 109 28.35 -16.15 10.11
CA LEU A 109 27.31 -15.59 11.00
C LEU A 109 25.88 -15.96 10.54
N LEU A 110 25.64 -16.03 9.24
CA LEU A 110 24.36 -16.52 8.71
C LEU A 110 24.15 -17.99 9.06
N ASP A 111 25.14 -18.83 8.83
CA ASP A 111 25.06 -20.25 9.20
C ASP A 111 24.88 -20.45 10.70
N LYS A 112 25.62 -19.70 11.51
CA LYS A 112 25.53 -19.73 12.99
C LYS A 112 24.14 -19.39 13.51
N TYR A 113 23.49 -18.36 12.95
CA TYR A 113 22.24 -17.83 13.49
C TYR A 113 20.98 -18.35 12.81
N PHE A 114 21.06 -18.66 11.50
CA PHE A 114 19.89 -19.13 10.74
C PHE A 114 19.96 -20.62 10.40
N GLY A 115 21.15 -21.26 10.49
CA GLY A 115 21.35 -22.63 10.05
C GLY A 115 20.52 -23.68 10.81
N GLU A 116 20.14 -23.39 12.06
CA GLU A 116 19.30 -24.29 12.88
C GLU A 116 17.79 -24.05 12.71
N ILE A 117 17.39 -22.99 12.01
CA ILE A 117 15.98 -22.68 11.81
C ILE A 117 15.43 -23.59 10.71
N GLU A 118 14.52 -24.47 11.07
CA GLU A 118 13.89 -25.41 10.13
C GLU A 118 13.08 -24.68 9.04
N PRO A 119 13.15 -25.15 7.79
CA PRO A 119 12.31 -24.59 6.72
C PRO A 119 10.84 -24.87 7.00
N GLY A 120 9.98 -23.91 6.65
CA GLY A 120 8.54 -24.10 6.72
C GLY A 120 7.99 -25.01 5.63
N GLN A 121 6.69 -25.22 5.65
CA GLN A 121 5.97 -25.91 4.58
C GLN A 121 6.09 -25.14 3.24
N PRO A 122 5.88 -25.80 2.10
CA PRO A 122 5.78 -25.08 0.83
C PRO A 122 4.78 -23.94 0.89
N ILE A 123 5.20 -22.77 0.43
CA ILE A 123 4.34 -21.58 0.45
C ILE A 123 3.10 -21.82 -0.43
N PRO A 124 1.90 -21.55 0.05
CA PRO A 124 0.70 -21.66 -0.75
C PRO A 124 0.80 -20.83 -2.03
N PRO A 125 0.33 -21.33 -3.18
CA PRO A 125 0.31 -20.55 -4.39
C PRO A 125 -0.56 -19.30 -4.20
N LEU A 126 -0.21 -18.23 -4.91
CA LEU A 126 -1.08 -17.05 -4.95
C LEU A 126 -2.50 -17.46 -5.40
N PRO A 127 -3.53 -16.79 -4.87
CA PRO A 127 -4.90 -17.01 -5.35
C PRO A 127 -4.94 -16.91 -6.86
N GLY A 128 -5.71 -17.77 -7.52
CA GLY A 128 -5.80 -17.96 -8.95
C GLY A 128 -5.64 -16.75 -9.88
N ASP A 129 -6.48 -16.62 -10.89
CA ASP A 129 -6.39 -15.49 -11.83
C ASP A 129 -6.88 -14.17 -11.19
N LEU A 130 -5.94 -13.34 -10.78
CA LEU A 130 -6.21 -12.02 -10.21
C LEU A 130 -6.42 -10.93 -11.27
N ARG A 131 -6.45 -11.29 -12.55
CA ARG A 131 -6.72 -10.33 -13.62
C ARG A 131 -8.13 -9.77 -13.50
N ILE A 132 -8.24 -8.47 -13.61
CA ILE A 132 -9.51 -7.76 -13.63
C ILE A 132 -9.68 -7.02 -14.95
N ASN A 133 -10.91 -6.75 -15.32
CA ASN A 133 -11.18 -5.94 -16.50
C ASN A 133 -10.51 -4.56 -16.35
N PRO A 134 -9.70 -4.10 -17.32
CA PRO A 134 -9.10 -2.78 -17.29
C PRO A 134 -10.14 -1.65 -17.30
N LEU A 135 -11.36 -1.93 -17.81
CA LEU A 135 -12.46 -0.98 -17.77
C LEU A 135 -13.34 -1.24 -16.55
N ILE A 136 -13.60 -0.20 -15.77
CA ILE A 136 -14.55 -0.26 -14.65
C ILE A 136 -16.00 -0.28 -15.16
N GLY A 137 -16.22 0.13 -16.42
CA GLY A 137 -17.53 0.24 -17.06
C GLY A 137 -18.07 1.66 -16.93
N GLU A 138 -18.80 1.92 -15.88
CA GLU A 138 -19.34 3.25 -15.62
C GLU A 138 -18.44 4.03 -14.65
N THR A 139 -18.48 5.37 -14.74
CA THR A 139 -17.79 6.20 -13.77
C THR A 139 -18.51 6.11 -12.42
N VAL A 140 -17.82 5.59 -11.42
CA VAL A 140 -18.32 5.55 -10.04
C VAL A 140 -17.87 6.80 -9.32
N ARG A 141 -18.80 7.45 -8.57
CA ARG A 141 -18.53 8.65 -7.78
C ARG A 141 -18.98 8.45 -6.34
N GLU A 142 -18.11 8.85 -5.43
CA GLU A 142 -18.42 8.94 -4.01
C GLU A 142 -18.18 10.38 -3.54
N HIS A 143 -19.10 10.93 -2.77
CA HIS A 143 -18.97 12.25 -2.16
C HIS A 143 -18.80 12.08 -0.66
N VAL A 144 -17.65 12.53 -0.16
CA VAL A 144 -17.30 12.46 1.26
C VAL A 144 -17.36 13.86 1.86
N LEU A 145 -18.20 14.03 2.89
CA LEU A 145 -18.23 15.24 3.69
C LEU A 145 -17.32 15.07 4.90
N ALA A 146 -16.31 15.90 5.00
CA ALA A 146 -15.33 15.86 6.09
C ALA A 146 -14.90 17.29 6.46
N ASP A 147 -14.42 17.46 7.68
CA ASP A 147 -13.80 18.73 8.13
C ASP A 147 -12.39 18.87 7.55
N VAL A 148 -12.34 19.36 6.33
CA VAL A 148 -11.09 19.52 5.57
C VAL A 148 -10.90 20.99 5.14
N PRO A 149 -9.66 21.45 5.05
CA PRO A 149 -9.41 22.87 4.77
C PRO A 149 -9.78 23.30 3.35
N LEU A 150 -9.81 22.39 2.38
CA LEU A 150 -10.06 22.69 0.97
C LEU A 150 -10.79 21.53 0.28
N PRO A 151 -11.61 21.78 -0.74
CA PRO A 151 -12.19 20.70 -1.53
C PRO A 151 -11.10 19.99 -2.33
N ARG A 152 -11.25 18.66 -2.46
CA ARG A 152 -10.34 17.82 -3.26
C ARG A 152 -11.14 16.84 -4.10
N VAL A 153 -10.76 16.67 -5.33
CA VAL A 153 -11.24 15.61 -6.21
C VAL A 153 -10.10 14.64 -6.48
N VAL A 154 -10.33 13.36 -6.32
CA VAL A 154 -9.41 12.29 -6.66
C VAL A 154 -10.04 11.44 -7.74
N MET A 155 -9.34 11.21 -8.83
CA MET A 155 -9.72 10.30 -9.91
C MET A 155 -8.77 9.13 -9.96
N ALA A 156 -9.30 7.93 -10.14
CA ALA A 156 -8.52 6.71 -10.30
C ALA A 156 -8.90 5.98 -11.59
N PHE A 157 -7.87 5.41 -12.21
CA PHE A 157 -8.01 4.61 -13.42
C PHE A 157 -7.24 3.31 -13.23
N ARG A 158 -7.80 2.18 -13.66
CA ARG A 158 -7.04 0.95 -13.78
C ARG A 158 -6.05 1.08 -14.93
N ILE A 159 -4.82 0.71 -14.68
CA ILE A 159 -3.74 0.67 -15.66
C ILE A 159 -3.09 -0.72 -15.63
N PRO A 160 -2.31 -1.11 -16.64
CA PRO A 160 -1.60 -2.38 -16.64
C PRO A 160 -0.82 -2.64 -15.36
N PRO A 161 -0.70 -3.90 -14.91
CA PRO A 161 0.06 -4.23 -13.71
C PRO A 161 1.55 -3.89 -13.87
N TYR A 162 2.22 -3.67 -12.75
CA TYR A 162 3.65 -3.32 -12.74
C TYR A 162 4.55 -4.35 -13.44
N SER A 163 4.13 -5.60 -13.50
CA SER A 163 4.81 -6.68 -14.21
C SER A 163 4.70 -6.59 -15.75
N SER A 164 3.91 -5.66 -16.29
CA SER A 164 3.72 -5.46 -17.72
C SER A 164 4.59 -4.32 -18.27
N ASP A 165 5.13 -4.49 -19.48
CA ASP A 165 5.85 -3.42 -20.19
C ASP A 165 4.98 -2.17 -20.41
N ASP A 166 3.67 -2.35 -20.53
CA ASP A 166 2.71 -1.26 -20.69
C ASP A 166 2.61 -0.35 -19.44
N PHE A 167 3.04 -0.82 -18.26
CA PHE A 167 3.11 0.03 -17.08
C PHE A 167 4.08 1.20 -17.28
N ALA A 168 5.20 0.98 -17.99
CA ALA A 168 6.14 2.05 -18.30
C ALA A 168 5.49 3.17 -19.13
N VAL A 169 4.58 2.81 -20.05
CA VAL A 169 3.81 3.78 -20.84
C VAL A 169 2.89 4.60 -19.94
N ALA A 170 2.24 3.96 -18.97
CA ALA A 170 1.39 4.65 -17.99
C ALA A 170 2.21 5.61 -17.11
N GLU A 171 3.42 5.21 -16.68
CA GLU A 171 4.34 6.07 -15.91
C GLU A 171 4.78 7.32 -16.69
N VAL A 172 5.15 7.17 -17.94
CA VAL A 172 5.48 8.33 -18.82
C VAL A 172 4.25 9.22 -18.99
N SER A 173 3.08 8.63 -19.23
CA SER A 173 1.81 9.36 -19.36
C SER A 173 1.47 10.15 -18.10
N ARG A 174 1.61 9.54 -16.93
CA ARG A 174 1.48 10.21 -15.64
C ARG A 174 2.40 11.41 -15.51
N GLY A 175 3.67 11.24 -15.89
CA GLY A 175 4.65 12.32 -15.86
C GLY A 175 4.24 13.52 -16.71
N LEU A 176 3.78 13.27 -17.92
CA LEU A 176 3.30 14.33 -18.83
C LEU A 176 2.03 15.00 -18.31
N LEU A 177 1.15 14.25 -17.66
CA LEU A 177 -0.12 14.76 -17.15
C LEU A 177 0.06 15.65 -15.91
N GLY A 178 0.82 15.21 -14.90
CA GLY A 178 0.79 15.88 -13.61
C GLY A 178 2.12 16.04 -12.87
N MET A 179 3.25 15.71 -13.47
CA MET A 179 4.54 15.84 -12.81
C MET A 179 5.15 17.23 -13.05
N GLY A 180 5.19 18.03 -11.98
CA GLY A 180 5.81 19.35 -11.99
C GLY A 180 4.97 20.44 -12.69
N ARG A 181 5.51 21.66 -12.67
CA ARG A 181 4.79 22.87 -13.10
C ARG A 181 4.62 23.01 -14.62
N ALA A 182 5.32 22.22 -15.41
CA ALA A 182 5.21 22.20 -16.87
C ALA A 182 4.17 21.18 -17.37
N SER A 183 3.65 20.32 -16.49
CA SER A 183 2.68 19.28 -16.83
C SER A 183 1.36 19.86 -17.34
N ARG A 184 0.63 19.03 -18.11
CA ARG A 184 -0.61 19.46 -18.77
C ARG A 184 -1.69 19.87 -17.78
N LEU A 185 -1.95 19.05 -16.73
CA LEU A 185 -2.96 19.34 -15.73
C LEU A 185 -2.58 20.55 -14.88
N TYR A 186 -1.31 20.66 -14.45
CA TYR A 186 -0.87 21.85 -13.71
C TYR A 186 -1.07 23.14 -14.51
N ARG A 187 -0.66 23.15 -15.77
CA ARG A 187 -0.87 24.29 -16.66
C ARG A 187 -2.37 24.63 -16.77
N ARG A 188 -3.20 23.64 -17.07
CA ARG A 188 -4.64 23.83 -17.29
C ARG A 188 -5.37 24.28 -16.02
N LEU A 189 -5.19 23.56 -14.89
CA LEU A 189 -5.99 23.79 -13.68
C LEU A 189 -5.46 24.93 -12.82
N VAL A 190 -4.12 25.06 -12.73
CA VAL A 190 -3.49 26.02 -11.80
C VAL A 190 -3.19 27.33 -12.48
N ARG A 191 -2.64 27.31 -13.71
CA ARG A 191 -2.23 28.54 -14.38
C ARG A 191 -3.30 29.19 -15.25
N GLU A 192 -3.99 28.39 -16.06
CA GLU A 192 -4.95 28.90 -17.05
C GLU A 192 -6.33 29.08 -16.40
N ARG A 193 -6.94 28.00 -15.90
CA ARG A 193 -8.29 28.02 -15.28
C ARG A 193 -8.32 28.59 -13.87
N ARG A 194 -7.22 28.46 -13.13
CA ARG A 194 -7.08 28.89 -11.73
C ARG A 194 -8.15 28.35 -10.79
N VAL A 195 -8.62 27.12 -11.04
CA VAL A 195 -9.60 26.42 -10.22
C VAL A 195 -8.95 25.58 -9.13
N ALA A 196 -7.68 25.18 -9.32
CA ALA A 196 -6.94 24.36 -8.37
C ALA A 196 -5.69 25.07 -7.84
N LYS A 197 -5.42 24.87 -6.56
CA LYS A 197 -4.18 25.24 -5.88
C LYS A 197 -3.01 24.34 -6.27
N GLY A 198 -3.31 23.08 -6.55
CA GLY A 198 -2.33 22.08 -6.93
C GLY A 198 -2.96 20.86 -7.57
N VAL A 199 -2.15 20.16 -8.35
CA VAL A 199 -2.50 18.89 -8.99
C VAL A 199 -1.36 17.91 -8.74
N VAL A 200 -1.70 16.68 -8.47
CA VAL A 200 -0.76 15.56 -8.32
C VAL A 200 -1.24 14.40 -9.17
N THR A 201 -0.33 13.71 -9.82
CA THR A 201 -0.58 12.41 -10.46
C THR A 201 0.37 11.39 -9.88
N PHE A 202 -0.13 10.20 -9.64
CA PHE A 202 0.62 9.12 -9.04
C PHE A 202 0.19 7.78 -9.65
N ALA A 203 1.13 6.85 -9.88
CA ALA A 203 0.80 5.49 -10.24
C ALA A 203 1.20 4.56 -9.11
N PHE A 204 0.25 3.74 -8.65
CA PHE A 204 0.52 2.66 -7.71
C PHE A 204 1.00 1.44 -8.48
N PRO A 205 2.25 1.01 -8.30
CA PRO A 205 2.82 -0.14 -9.00
C PRO A 205 2.40 -1.45 -8.32
N LEU A 206 1.25 -1.97 -8.69
CA LEU A 206 0.73 -3.23 -8.15
C LEU A 206 1.10 -4.39 -9.09
N LEU A 207 1.55 -5.52 -8.51
CA LEU A 207 2.16 -6.62 -9.28
C LEU A 207 1.16 -7.43 -10.09
N THR A 208 -0.07 -7.58 -9.59
CA THR A 208 -1.09 -8.46 -10.18
C THR A 208 -2.39 -7.71 -10.45
N GLY A 209 -3.27 -8.27 -11.28
CA GLY A 209 -4.57 -7.69 -11.60
C GLY A 209 -4.46 -6.42 -12.44
N ALA A 210 -4.50 -5.28 -11.80
CA ALA A 210 -4.25 -3.98 -12.40
C ALA A 210 -3.56 -3.06 -11.40
N SER A 211 -2.72 -2.17 -11.88
CA SER A 211 -2.22 -1.01 -11.14
C SER A 211 -3.24 0.12 -11.18
N MET A 212 -3.00 1.19 -10.40
CA MET A 212 -3.83 2.39 -10.41
C MET A 212 -3.04 3.61 -10.86
N LEU A 213 -3.62 4.39 -11.77
CA LEU A 213 -3.20 5.77 -12.02
C LEU A 213 -4.15 6.71 -11.30
N LEU A 214 -3.61 7.59 -10.50
CA LEU A 214 -4.34 8.61 -9.77
C LEU A 214 -4.05 9.99 -10.32
N ALA A 215 -5.09 10.82 -10.35
CA ALA A 215 -4.96 12.25 -10.51
C ALA A 215 -5.83 12.93 -9.45
N TRP A 216 -5.26 13.84 -8.67
CA TRP A 216 -6.07 14.66 -7.77
C TRP A 216 -5.80 16.14 -7.94
N ALA A 217 -6.85 16.92 -7.76
CA ALA A 217 -6.79 18.36 -7.71
C ALA A 217 -7.31 18.87 -6.37
N THR A 218 -6.57 19.76 -5.74
CA THR A 218 -7.00 20.47 -4.53
C THR A 218 -7.40 21.88 -4.94
N GLY A 219 -8.67 22.23 -4.67
CA GLY A 219 -9.23 23.52 -5.04
C GLY A 219 -8.79 24.67 -4.15
N TYR A 220 -9.21 25.87 -4.49
CA TYR A 220 -9.17 27.03 -3.60
C TYR A 220 -10.34 27.00 -2.60
N PRO A 221 -10.32 27.80 -1.53
CA PRO A 221 -11.47 27.98 -0.67
C PRO A 221 -12.70 28.38 -1.48
N GLY A 222 -13.80 27.62 -1.35
CA GLY A 222 -15.02 27.87 -2.09
C GLY A 222 -15.08 27.31 -3.51
N ALA A 223 -14.05 26.61 -4.00
CA ALA A 223 -14.12 25.89 -5.25
C ALA A 223 -15.14 24.74 -5.18
N SER A 224 -15.89 24.51 -6.24
CA SER A 224 -16.82 23.39 -6.34
C SER A 224 -16.10 22.11 -6.73
N PRO A 225 -16.40 20.96 -6.09
CA PRO A 225 -15.89 19.67 -6.52
C PRO A 225 -16.21 19.35 -7.99
N GLU A 226 -17.41 19.73 -8.46
CA GLU A 226 -17.85 19.50 -9.84
C GLU A 226 -17.01 20.32 -10.85
N GLU A 227 -16.64 21.54 -10.49
CA GLU A 227 -15.74 22.36 -11.31
C GLU A 227 -14.34 21.77 -11.38
N LEU A 228 -13.83 21.24 -10.28
CA LEU A 228 -12.55 20.53 -10.23
C LEU A 228 -12.57 19.24 -11.06
N GLU A 229 -13.64 18.45 -10.94
CA GLU A 229 -13.82 17.22 -11.72
C GLU A 229 -13.86 17.52 -13.23
N ALA A 230 -14.66 18.50 -13.64
CA ALA A 230 -14.77 18.90 -15.04
C ALA A 230 -13.48 19.50 -15.62
N ALA A 231 -12.55 19.92 -14.77
CA ALA A 231 -11.27 20.48 -15.18
C ALA A 231 -10.16 19.41 -15.27
N LEU A 232 -10.21 18.35 -14.45
CA LEU A 232 -9.34 17.18 -14.52
C LEU A 232 -9.61 16.37 -15.78
#